data_9e0c149a3171a61d977a8c400782c39e
#
_entry.id   9e0c149a3171a61d977a8c400782c39e
#
_cell.length_a   1.000
_cell.length_b   1.000
_cell.length_c   1.000
_cell.angle_alpha   90.00
_cell.angle_beta   90.00
_cell.angle_gamma   90.00
#
_symmetry.space_group_name_H-M   'P 1'
#
loop_
_entity.id
_entity.type
_entity.pdbx_description
1 polymer ?
#
loop_
_entity_poly.entity_id
_entity_poly.type
_entity_poly.pdbx_seq_one_letter_code
_entity_poly.pdbx_strand_id
1 'polypeptide(L)'
;MIVQDKVTEPQFTIAAVEREVGLSKDVLRVWERRYGFPVPDRDPHGERLYPAGQVLRLRLIKRLMDLGHRPGRLMSTPVDQLEALAAGSHGAKGVDAHAGSHELDELFALVRQHDVAAYLQAMQQRLARQGLRRFVLDTVAPLTVQIGFAWQQGRLQVFEEHLFTELTARVLRQAIAAVPGGSEPRVLLTTLPKEPHEMGLLMVEAVLSLEGAQCISLGTQMPLMEIVDAVAAHQVDVVALSFSAAFPARQTRALLEQLRAALPGPAELWAGGAGVRKLAAPDGVMCMASLDSAIAAVSLWRLRAT
;
A
#
# COMPACT_ATOMS: atom_id res chain seq x y z
N MET A 1 22.82 19.45 -45.26
CA MET A 1 23.40 18.53 -44.28
C MET A 1 22.61 18.75 -42.96
N ILE A 2 21.56 17.93 -42.78
CA ILE A 2 20.63 18.05 -41.64
C ILE A 2 21.33 17.36 -40.46
N VAL A 3 21.71 18.13 -39.48
CA VAL A 3 22.21 17.60 -38.17
C VAL A 3 20.98 17.00 -37.48
N GLN A 4 20.90 15.68 -37.43
CA GLN A 4 19.95 14.99 -36.58
C GLN A 4 20.38 15.26 -35.12
N ASP A 5 19.60 16.12 -34.43
CA ASP A 5 19.66 16.23 -32.98
C ASP A 5 19.37 14.84 -32.39
N LYS A 6 20.42 14.19 -31.88
CA LYS A 6 20.27 13.02 -31.00
C LYS A 6 19.50 13.50 -29.78
N VAL A 7 18.24 13.16 -29.69
CA VAL A 7 17.47 13.28 -28.45
C VAL A 7 18.25 12.49 -27.39
N THR A 8 18.97 13.19 -26.54
CA THR A 8 19.76 12.56 -25.46
C THR A 8 18.74 11.97 -24.47
N GLU A 9 18.75 10.65 -24.32
CA GLU A 9 17.88 9.96 -23.37
C GLU A 9 18.10 10.52 -21.95
N PRO A 10 17.04 10.82 -21.18
CA PRO A 10 17.18 11.32 -19.81
C PRO A 10 18.04 10.38 -18.97
N GLN A 11 18.98 10.95 -18.20
CA GLN A 11 19.88 10.22 -17.33
C GLN A 11 19.60 10.54 -15.87
N PHE A 12 19.72 9.54 -15.00
CA PHE A 12 19.40 9.63 -13.58
C PHE A 12 20.63 9.34 -12.73
N THR A 13 20.90 10.16 -11.71
CA THR A 13 21.93 9.85 -10.72
C THR A 13 21.54 8.65 -9.88
N ILE A 14 22.51 7.98 -9.23
CA ILE A 14 22.23 6.82 -8.36
C ILE A 14 21.26 7.17 -7.22
N ALA A 15 21.29 8.40 -6.72
CA ALA A 15 20.34 8.87 -5.71
C ALA A 15 18.92 9.05 -6.27
N ALA A 16 18.81 9.48 -7.53
CA ALA A 16 17.53 9.57 -8.20
C ALA A 16 16.95 8.16 -8.45
N VAL A 17 17.78 7.22 -8.94
CA VAL A 17 17.35 5.82 -9.15
C VAL A 17 16.91 5.16 -7.84
N GLU A 18 17.62 5.37 -6.73
CA GLU A 18 17.23 4.87 -5.41
C GLU A 18 15.82 5.35 -5.02
N ARG A 19 15.52 6.63 -5.19
CA ARG A 19 14.20 7.21 -4.90
C ARG A 19 13.12 6.71 -5.86
N GLU A 20 13.46 6.62 -7.14
CA GLU A 20 12.53 6.24 -8.21
C GLU A 20 12.16 4.75 -8.21
N VAL A 21 13.11 3.89 -7.83
CA VAL A 21 12.95 2.44 -7.93
C VAL A 21 12.74 1.77 -6.57
N GLY A 22 13.13 2.45 -5.49
CA GLY A 22 13.10 1.86 -4.14
C GLY A 22 14.16 0.77 -3.93
N LEU A 23 15.28 0.83 -4.65
CA LEU A 23 16.45 -0.03 -4.47
C LEU A 23 17.60 0.81 -3.91
N SER A 24 18.22 0.36 -2.81
CA SER A 24 19.33 1.10 -2.22
C SER A 24 20.53 1.18 -3.17
N LYS A 25 21.33 2.24 -3.03
CA LYS A 25 22.59 2.43 -3.78
C LYS A 25 23.50 1.22 -3.71
N ASP A 26 23.55 0.54 -2.57
CA ASP A 26 24.39 -0.62 -2.38
C ASP A 26 23.87 -1.85 -3.13
N VAL A 27 22.55 -2.03 -3.18
CA VAL A 27 21.93 -3.07 -4.01
C VAL A 27 22.24 -2.83 -5.48
N LEU A 28 22.11 -1.59 -5.98
CA LEU A 28 22.43 -1.24 -7.37
C LEU A 28 23.89 -1.54 -7.70
N ARG A 29 24.86 -1.17 -6.82
CA ARG A 29 26.27 -1.45 -6.97
C ARG A 29 26.60 -2.95 -6.93
N VAL A 30 25.91 -3.72 -6.06
CA VAL A 30 26.06 -5.18 -5.99
C VAL A 30 25.55 -5.82 -7.27
N TRP A 31 24.43 -5.34 -7.81
CA TRP A 31 23.86 -5.88 -9.05
C TRP A 31 24.73 -5.58 -10.27
N GLU A 32 25.21 -4.34 -10.41
CA GLU A 32 26.18 -3.94 -11.42
C GLU A 32 27.37 -4.94 -11.45
N ARG A 33 27.95 -5.22 -10.28
CA ARG A 33 29.12 -6.11 -10.17
C ARG A 33 28.78 -7.60 -10.35
N ARG A 34 27.63 -8.05 -9.81
CA ARG A 34 27.28 -9.48 -9.77
C ARG A 34 26.57 -9.97 -11.03
N TYR A 35 25.76 -9.13 -11.62
CA TYR A 35 24.89 -9.50 -12.74
C TYR A 35 25.23 -8.73 -14.02
N GLY A 36 26.16 -7.76 -13.99
CA GLY A 36 26.44 -6.89 -15.10
C GLY A 36 25.29 -5.95 -15.47
N PHE A 37 24.33 -5.77 -14.58
CA PHE A 37 23.18 -4.85 -14.74
C PHE A 37 22.79 -4.27 -13.38
N PRO A 38 22.47 -2.96 -13.34
CA PRO A 38 22.48 -1.96 -14.42
C PRO A 38 23.90 -1.61 -14.89
N VAL A 39 24.00 -0.99 -16.07
CA VAL A 39 25.28 -0.52 -16.65
C VAL A 39 25.19 1.01 -16.77
N PRO A 40 25.56 1.75 -15.72
CA PRO A 40 25.52 3.21 -15.75
C PRO A 40 26.61 3.78 -16.64
N ASP A 41 26.31 4.89 -17.30
CA ASP A 41 27.31 5.79 -17.84
C ASP A 41 28.04 6.52 -16.71
N ARG A 42 29.10 7.26 -17.04
CA ARG A 42 29.79 8.12 -16.10
C ARG A 42 29.84 9.56 -16.62
N ASP A 43 29.55 10.48 -15.74
CA ASP A 43 29.70 11.88 -16.02
C ASP A 43 31.20 12.30 -15.99
N PRO A 44 31.55 13.56 -16.34
CA PRO A 44 32.94 14.07 -16.29
C PRO A 44 33.58 14.02 -14.90
N HIS A 45 32.78 13.91 -13.83
CA HIS A 45 33.20 13.77 -12.44
C HIS A 45 33.32 12.33 -11.96
N GLY A 46 33.02 11.35 -12.85
CA GLY A 46 33.05 9.93 -12.54
C GLY A 46 31.80 9.41 -11.84
N GLU A 47 30.77 10.23 -11.65
CA GLU A 47 29.49 9.85 -11.05
C GLU A 47 28.67 8.96 -11.99
N ARG A 48 27.91 8.03 -11.39
CA ARG A 48 27.06 7.11 -12.14
C ARG A 48 25.81 7.78 -12.66
N LEU A 49 25.57 7.66 -13.97
CA LEU A 49 24.39 8.11 -14.66
C LEU A 49 23.67 6.92 -15.30
N TYR A 50 22.42 6.73 -14.98
CA TYR A 50 21.60 5.62 -15.45
C TYR A 50 20.66 6.11 -16.54
N PRO A 51 20.73 5.58 -17.79
CA PRO A 51 19.77 5.87 -18.84
C PRO A 51 18.34 5.51 -18.43
N ALA A 52 17.35 6.28 -18.91
CA ALA A 52 15.93 6.09 -18.57
C ALA A 52 15.42 4.67 -18.83
N GLY A 53 15.83 4.06 -19.95
CA GLY A 53 15.48 2.68 -20.28
C GLY A 53 15.96 1.67 -19.22
N GLN A 54 17.13 1.88 -18.63
CA GLN A 54 17.61 1.01 -17.55
C GLN A 54 16.81 1.24 -16.25
N VAL A 55 16.41 2.47 -15.96
CA VAL A 55 15.58 2.79 -14.80
C VAL A 55 14.20 2.11 -14.92
N LEU A 56 13.59 2.15 -16.11
CA LEU A 56 12.33 1.45 -16.38
C LEU A 56 12.47 -0.07 -16.17
N ARG A 57 13.55 -0.67 -16.66
CA ARG A 57 13.82 -2.11 -16.44
C ARG A 57 14.06 -2.42 -14.96
N LEU A 58 14.75 -1.57 -14.22
CA LEU A 58 14.95 -1.73 -12.77
C LEU A 58 13.62 -1.65 -12.00
N ARG A 59 12.71 -0.75 -12.38
CA ARG A 59 11.35 -0.68 -11.81
C ARG A 59 10.59 -1.99 -12.05
N LEU A 60 10.65 -2.53 -13.26
CA LEU A 60 9.99 -3.80 -13.59
C LEU A 60 10.58 -4.97 -12.78
N ILE A 61 11.89 -5.04 -12.65
CA ILE A 61 12.59 -6.06 -11.84
C ILE A 61 12.19 -5.92 -10.36
N LYS A 62 12.24 -4.71 -9.80
CA LYS A 62 11.84 -4.47 -8.40
C LYS A 62 10.41 -4.93 -8.15
N ARG A 63 9.49 -4.59 -9.03
CA ARG A 63 8.10 -5.01 -8.99
C ARG A 63 7.93 -6.53 -9.01
N LEU A 64 8.64 -7.26 -9.90
CA LEU A 64 8.62 -8.71 -9.92
C LEU A 64 9.22 -9.32 -8.66
N MET A 65 10.23 -8.67 -8.05
CA MET A 65 10.76 -9.07 -6.75
C MET A 65 9.74 -8.91 -5.62
N ASP A 66 8.97 -7.85 -5.64
CA ASP A 66 7.88 -7.63 -4.67
C ASP A 66 6.77 -8.70 -4.81
N LEU A 67 6.62 -9.27 -6.01
CA LEU A 67 5.77 -10.44 -6.29
C LEU A 67 6.41 -11.77 -5.89
N GLY A 68 7.65 -11.75 -5.32
CA GLY A 68 8.35 -12.93 -4.81
C GLY A 68 9.32 -13.59 -5.79
N HIS A 69 9.56 -13.00 -6.97
CA HIS A 69 10.56 -13.51 -7.89
C HIS A 69 11.99 -13.23 -7.40
N ARG A 70 12.91 -14.15 -7.67
CA ARG A 70 14.31 -13.99 -7.27
C ARG A 70 15.06 -13.09 -8.26
N PRO A 71 15.86 -12.09 -7.80
CA PRO A 71 16.53 -11.13 -8.65
C PRO A 71 17.47 -11.78 -9.68
N GLY A 72 18.19 -12.84 -9.30
CA GLY A 72 19.14 -13.49 -10.20
C GLY A 72 18.53 -14.06 -11.48
N ARG A 73 17.27 -14.51 -11.44
CA ARG A 73 16.53 -14.96 -12.64
C ARG A 73 16.06 -13.78 -13.48
N LEU A 74 15.63 -12.69 -12.84
CA LEU A 74 15.08 -11.52 -13.51
C LEU A 74 16.16 -10.74 -14.28
N MET A 75 17.39 -10.73 -13.79
CA MET A 75 18.48 -9.98 -14.40
C MET A 75 18.86 -10.47 -15.81
N SER A 76 18.78 -11.78 -16.04
CA SER A 76 19.07 -12.40 -17.34
C SER A 76 17.85 -12.47 -18.28
N THR A 77 16.67 -12.10 -17.80
CA THR A 77 15.42 -12.19 -18.58
C THR A 77 15.27 -10.95 -19.46
N PRO A 78 14.98 -11.09 -20.78
CA PRO A 78 14.65 -9.98 -21.67
C PRO A 78 13.45 -9.16 -21.16
N VAL A 79 13.37 -7.87 -21.54
CA VAL A 79 12.34 -6.95 -21.03
C VAL A 79 10.94 -7.40 -21.39
N ASP A 80 10.72 -7.84 -22.62
CA ASP A 80 9.44 -8.38 -23.11
C ASP A 80 8.96 -9.59 -22.28
N GLN A 81 9.89 -10.47 -21.89
CA GLN A 81 9.57 -11.60 -21.01
C GLN A 81 9.35 -11.18 -19.55
N LEU A 82 10.04 -10.13 -19.06
CA LEU A 82 9.76 -9.55 -17.75
C LEU A 82 8.36 -8.94 -17.72
N GLU A 83 7.97 -8.25 -18.81
CA GLU A 83 6.62 -7.71 -18.97
C GLU A 83 5.57 -8.83 -19.03
N ALA A 84 5.84 -9.90 -19.79
CA ALA A 84 4.97 -11.07 -19.84
C ALA A 84 4.86 -11.78 -18.47
N LEU A 85 5.95 -11.88 -17.70
CA LEU A 85 5.93 -12.40 -16.33
C LEU A 85 5.12 -11.50 -15.39
N ALA A 86 5.24 -10.18 -15.54
CA ALA A 86 4.43 -9.22 -14.80
C ALA A 86 2.93 -9.34 -15.16
N ALA A 87 2.61 -9.61 -16.42
CA ALA A 87 1.25 -9.85 -16.88
C ALA A 87 0.73 -11.25 -16.52
N GLY A 88 1.57 -12.27 -16.56
CA GLY A 88 1.21 -13.70 -16.39
C GLY A 88 1.16 -14.20 -14.94
N SER A 89 1.65 -13.45 -13.96
CA SER A 89 1.63 -13.85 -12.53
C SER A 89 0.21 -13.90 -11.90
N HIS A 90 -0.86 -13.82 -12.69
CA HIS A 90 -2.23 -13.60 -12.26
C HIS A 90 -3.24 -14.64 -12.79
N GLY A 91 -2.81 -15.88 -12.92
CA GLY A 91 -3.73 -17.01 -13.00
C GLY A 91 -4.35 -17.35 -11.65
N ALA A 92 -5.10 -16.46 -11.03
CA ALA A 92 -5.91 -16.75 -9.87
C ALA A 92 -7.31 -16.17 -10.06
N LYS A 93 -8.21 -17.08 -10.42
CA LYS A 93 -9.68 -17.09 -10.32
C LYS A 93 -10.36 -15.74 -10.06
N GLY A 94 -11.02 -15.24 -11.12
CA GLY A 94 -12.02 -14.20 -11.01
C GLY A 94 -13.11 -14.58 -10.02
N VAL A 95 -13.44 -13.66 -9.16
CA VAL A 95 -14.70 -13.66 -8.43
C VAL A 95 -15.72 -13.00 -9.36
N ASP A 96 -16.75 -13.74 -9.68
CA ASP A 96 -17.90 -13.26 -10.44
C ASP A 96 -18.57 -12.08 -9.72
N ALA A 97 -18.45 -10.89 -10.29
CA ALA A 97 -19.20 -9.71 -9.88
C ALA A 97 -19.50 -8.82 -11.11
N HIS A 98 -20.49 -9.18 -11.89
CA HIS A 98 -20.77 -8.53 -13.17
C HIS A 98 -21.52 -7.19 -13.08
N ALA A 99 -22.09 -6.80 -11.94
CA ALA A 99 -22.80 -5.52 -11.82
C ALA A 99 -21.96 -4.39 -11.16
N GLY A 100 -21.00 -4.74 -10.29
CA GLY A 100 -20.08 -3.77 -9.67
C GLY A 100 -18.88 -3.40 -10.53
N SER A 101 -18.55 -4.18 -11.58
CA SER A 101 -17.34 -3.98 -12.37
C SER A 101 -17.41 -2.72 -13.24
N HIS A 102 -18.52 -2.45 -13.89
CA HIS A 102 -18.65 -1.29 -14.80
C HIS A 102 -18.48 0.05 -14.08
N GLU A 103 -19.04 0.18 -12.90
CA GLU A 103 -18.93 1.40 -12.11
C GLU A 103 -17.53 1.66 -11.56
N LEU A 104 -16.79 0.61 -11.20
CA LEU A 104 -15.39 0.72 -10.79
C LEU A 104 -14.48 1.00 -11.98
N ASP A 105 -14.80 0.45 -13.16
CA ASP A 105 -14.06 0.69 -14.39
C ASP A 105 -14.18 2.15 -14.85
N GLU A 106 -15.33 2.80 -14.60
CA GLU A 106 -15.48 4.26 -14.82
C GLU A 106 -14.52 5.07 -13.95
N LEU A 107 -14.47 4.78 -12.64
CA LEU A 107 -13.53 5.48 -11.73
C LEU A 107 -12.07 5.22 -12.12
N PHE A 108 -11.75 3.99 -12.48
CA PHE A 108 -10.44 3.62 -12.98
C PHE A 108 -10.07 4.40 -14.27
N ALA A 109 -11.02 4.55 -15.18
CA ALA A 109 -10.83 5.32 -16.40
C ALA A 109 -10.56 6.80 -16.13
N LEU A 110 -11.26 7.41 -15.16
CA LEU A 110 -11.03 8.80 -14.74
C LEU A 110 -9.62 9.03 -14.17
N VAL A 111 -9.09 8.07 -13.40
CA VAL A 111 -7.70 8.11 -12.91
C VAL A 111 -6.74 8.12 -14.10
N ARG A 112 -6.93 7.24 -15.08
CA ARG A 112 -6.08 7.15 -16.28
C ARG A 112 -6.20 8.35 -17.22
N GLN A 113 -7.35 9.02 -17.22
CA GLN A 113 -7.59 10.26 -17.98
C GLN A 113 -7.07 11.50 -17.23
N HIS A 114 -6.61 11.33 -16.00
CA HIS A 114 -6.15 12.39 -15.12
C HIS A 114 -7.23 13.45 -14.84
N ASP A 115 -8.52 13.07 -14.93
CA ASP A 115 -9.63 13.96 -14.66
C ASP A 115 -9.95 14.01 -13.16
N VAL A 116 -9.18 14.84 -12.47
CA VAL A 116 -9.29 15.03 -11.01
C VAL A 116 -10.68 15.51 -10.58
N ALA A 117 -11.27 16.42 -11.34
CA ALA A 117 -12.56 17.00 -10.99
C ALA A 117 -13.70 15.97 -11.14
N ALA A 118 -13.74 15.27 -12.26
CA ALA A 118 -14.74 14.22 -12.48
C ALA A 118 -14.56 13.05 -11.49
N TYR A 119 -13.32 12.65 -11.18
CA TYR A 119 -13.05 11.62 -10.19
C TYR A 119 -13.59 11.98 -8.79
N LEU A 120 -13.25 13.17 -8.28
CA LEU A 120 -13.73 13.64 -6.98
C LEU A 120 -15.26 13.76 -6.95
N GLN A 121 -15.88 14.28 -8.01
CA GLN A 121 -17.32 14.37 -8.13
C GLN A 121 -17.97 12.98 -8.10
N ALA A 122 -17.46 12.02 -8.86
CA ALA A 122 -17.97 10.65 -8.90
C ALA A 122 -17.84 9.96 -7.53
N MET A 123 -16.71 10.13 -6.84
CA MET A 123 -16.50 9.58 -5.50
C MET A 123 -17.46 10.20 -4.47
N GLN A 124 -17.66 11.52 -4.48
CA GLN A 124 -18.59 12.22 -3.59
C GLN A 124 -20.04 11.79 -3.83
N GLN A 125 -20.44 11.64 -5.11
CA GLN A 125 -21.79 11.15 -5.45
C GLN A 125 -22.01 9.72 -4.94
N ARG A 126 -21.00 8.83 -5.06
CA ARG A 126 -21.10 7.47 -4.54
C ARG A 126 -21.20 7.46 -3.02
N LEU A 127 -20.35 8.23 -2.34
CA LEU A 127 -20.42 8.40 -0.89
C LEU A 127 -21.81 8.86 -0.43
N ALA A 128 -22.38 9.85 -1.11
CA ALA A 128 -23.71 10.37 -0.79
C ALA A 128 -24.85 9.33 -1.00
N ARG A 129 -24.73 8.49 -2.04
CA ARG A 129 -25.73 7.46 -2.35
C ARG A 129 -25.62 6.23 -1.46
N GLN A 130 -24.41 5.77 -1.15
CA GLN A 130 -24.15 4.51 -0.47
C GLN A 130 -24.06 4.65 1.05
N GLY A 131 -23.71 5.84 1.53
CA GLY A 131 -23.24 6.06 2.89
C GLY A 131 -21.83 5.52 3.11
N LEU A 132 -21.13 6.00 4.13
CA LEU A 132 -19.71 5.76 4.33
C LEU A 132 -19.32 4.27 4.40
N ARG A 133 -20.10 3.43 5.12
CA ARG A 133 -19.80 1.99 5.25
C ARG A 133 -19.76 1.30 3.88
N ARG A 134 -20.84 1.42 3.09
CA ARG A 134 -20.90 0.78 1.77
C ARG A 134 -19.90 1.41 0.80
N PHE A 135 -19.71 2.71 0.87
CA PHE A 135 -18.70 3.38 0.07
C PHE A 135 -17.31 2.77 0.30
N VAL A 136 -16.93 2.52 1.55
CA VAL A 136 -15.65 1.86 1.87
C VAL A 136 -15.62 0.42 1.37
N LEU A 137 -16.66 -0.39 1.66
CA LEU A 137 -16.67 -1.81 1.36
C LEU A 137 -16.88 -2.11 -0.13
N ASP A 138 -17.78 -1.37 -0.79
CA ASP A 138 -18.26 -1.69 -2.14
C ASP A 138 -17.58 -0.83 -3.22
N THR A 139 -16.94 0.29 -2.84
CA THR A 139 -16.25 1.17 -3.81
C THR A 139 -14.75 1.26 -3.51
N VAL A 140 -14.34 1.77 -2.33
CA VAL A 140 -12.93 2.07 -2.07
C VAL A 140 -12.07 0.81 -1.99
N ALA A 141 -12.49 -0.19 -1.23
CA ALA A 141 -11.71 -1.40 -1.03
C ALA A 141 -11.51 -2.20 -2.35
N PRO A 142 -12.54 -2.49 -3.17
CA PRO A 142 -12.33 -3.17 -4.43
C PRO A 142 -11.58 -2.31 -5.46
N LEU A 143 -11.81 -0.98 -5.50
CA LEU A 143 -11.06 -0.09 -6.39
C LEU A 143 -9.56 -0.05 -6.02
N THR A 144 -9.23 -0.03 -4.73
CA THR A 144 -7.83 -0.09 -4.27
C THR A 144 -7.15 -1.39 -4.72
N VAL A 145 -7.87 -2.51 -4.68
CA VAL A 145 -7.36 -3.79 -5.20
C VAL A 145 -7.16 -3.73 -6.71
N GLN A 146 -8.12 -3.18 -7.46
CA GLN A 146 -8.05 -3.03 -8.92
C GLN A 146 -6.89 -2.13 -9.35
N ILE A 147 -6.70 -0.98 -8.68
CA ILE A 147 -5.58 -0.05 -8.90
C ILE A 147 -4.24 -0.72 -8.62
N GLY A 148 -4.10 -1.37 -7.46
CA GLY A 148 -2.88 -2.10 -7.10
C GLY A 148 -2.55 -3.20 -8.11
N PHE A 149 -3.57 -3.92 -8.59
CA PHE A 149 -3.41 -4.93 -9.61
C PHE A 149 -3.01 -4.34 -10.99
N ALA A 150 -3.66 -3.26 -11.41
CA ALA A 150 -3.32 -2.57 -12.66
C ALA A 150 -1.91 -1.97 -12.62
N TRP A 151 -1.51 -1.42 -11.48
CA TRP A 151 -0.14 -0.96 -11.26
C TRP A 151 0.86 -2.12 -11.33
N GLN A 152 0.58 -3.24 -10.69
CA GLN A 152 1.41 -4.45 -10.78
C GLN A 152 1.55 -4.97 -12.23
N GLN A 153 0.57 -4.82 -13.07
CA GLN A 153 0.60 -5.18 -14.49
C GLN A 153 1.22 -4.12 -15.41
N GLY A 154 1.65 -2.96 -14.92
CA GLY A 154 2.15 -1.85 -15.74
C GLY A 154 1.08 -1.11 -16.52
N ARG A 155 -0.19 -1.35 -16.23
CA ARG A 155 -1.32 -0.65 -16.83
C ARG A 155 -1.58 0.73 -16.21
N LEU A 156 -0.95 0.99 -15.06
CA LEU A 156 -0.91 2.29 -14.38
C LEU A 156 0.53 2.71 -14.13
N GLN A 157 0.82 3.98 -14.33
CA GLN A 157 2.07 4.61 -13.94
C GLN A 157 2.08 4.89 -12.42
N VAL A 158 3.27 5.10 -11.86
CA VAL A 158 3.42 5.40 -10.42
C VAL A 158 2.64 6.66 -10.04
N PHE A 159 2.71 7.72 -10.85
CA PHE A 159 2.00 8.97 -10.56
C PHE A 159 0.48 8.83 -10.65
N GLU A 160 -0.06 7.91 -11.45
CA GLU A 160 -1.50 7.63 -11.54
C GLU A 160 -1.98 6.89 -10.28
N GLU A 161 -1.19 5.95 -9.78
CA GLU A 161 -1.47 5.28 -8.50
C GLU A 161 -1.41 6.28 -7.33
N HIS A 162 -0.40 7.16 -7.29
CA HIS A 162 -0.33 8.22 -6.30
C HIS A 162 -1.50 9.20 -6.40
N LEU A 163 -1.90 9.58 -7.62
CA LEU A 163 -3.07 10.43 -7.83
C LEU A 163 -4.34 9.79 -7.25
N PHE A 164 -4.57 8.51 -7.54
CA PHE A 164 -5.66 7.74 -6.97
C PHE A 164 -5.63 7.76 -5.44
N THR A 165 -4.48 7.44 -4.86
CA THR A 165 -4.29 7.37 -3.41
C THR A 165 -4.60 8.71 -2.75
N GLU A 166 -4.03 9.81 -3.22
CA GLU A 166 -4.24 11.16 -2.67
C GLU A 166 -5.70 11.62 -2.78
N LEU A 167 -6.33 11.43 -3.94
CA LEU A 167 -7.71 11.86 -4.15
C LEU A 167 -8.69 11.04 -3.28
N THR A 168 -8.49 9.73 -3.22
CA THR A 168 -9.33 8.83 -2.41
C THR A 168 -9.15 9.09 -0.92
N ALA A 169 -7.90 9.28 -0.46
CA ALA A 169 -7.61 9.63 0.92
C ALA A 169 -8.27 10.95 1.34
N ARG A 170 -8.27 11.96 0.46
CA ARG A 170 -8.97 13.23 0.70
C ARG A 170 -10.45 13.03 0.96
N VAL A 171 -11.14 12.24 0.11
CA VAL A 171 -12.57 11.96 0.26
C VAL A 171 -12.84 11.19 1.56
N LEU A 172 -12.04 10.18 1.87
CA LEU A 172 -12.18 9.40 3.10
C LEU A 172 -11.96 10.23 4.35
N ARG A 173 -10.90 11.05 4.41
CA ARG A 173 -10.62 11.92 5.58
C ARG A 173 -11.75 12.91 5.82
N GLN A 174 -12.31 13.50 4.76
CA GLN A 174 -13.47 14.38 4.88
C GLN A 174 -14.70 13.65 5.42
N ALA A 175 -14.95 12.43 4.93
CA ALA A 175 -16.09 11.62 5.36
C ALA A 175 -15.92 11.15 6.82
N ILE A 176 -14.72 10.71 7.22
CA ILE A 176 -14.42 10.33 8.60
C ILE A 176 -14.60 11.50 9.56
N ALA A 177 -14.12 12.69 9.20
CA ALA A 177 -14.25 13.88 10.04
C ALA A 177 -15.71 14.32 10.26
N ALA A 178 -16.64 13.88 9.41
CA ALA A 178 -18.07 14.13 9.57
C ALA A 178 -18.79 13.07 10.45
N VAL A 179 -18.11 11.99 10.82
CA VAL A 179 -18.68 10.97 11.73
C VAL A 179 -18.65 11.54 13.16
N PRO A 180 -19.75 11.45 13.91
CA PRO A 180 -19.76 11.85 15.33
C PRO A 180 -18.68 11.12 16.12
N GLY A 181 -18.00 11.80 17.04
CA GLY A 181 -16.96 11.23 17.85
C GLY A 181 -17.43 10.01 18.64
N GLY A 182 -16.65 8.94 18.61
CA GLY A 182 -16.85 7.73 19.41
C GLY A 182 -16.20 7.83 20.79
N SER A 183 -16.40 6.81 21.62
CA SER A 183 -15.82 6.73 22.98
C SER A 183 -14.94 5.50 23.17
N GLU A 184 -15.49 4.30 22.93
CA GLU A 184 -14.86 3.03 23.22
C GLU A 184 -15.17 1.96 22.14
N PRO A 185 -14.17 1.13 21.83
CA PRO A 185 -12.78 1.18 22.29
C PRO A 185 -12.00 2.38 21.75
N ARG A 186 -10.92 2.78 22.46
CA ARG A 186 -9.91 3.69 21.93
C ARG A 186 -8.95 2.92 21.06
N VAL A 187 -8.98 3.17 19.76
CA VAL A 187 -8.21 2.42 18.76
C VAL A 187 -7.11 3.29 18.19
N LEU A 188 -5.86 2.91 18.41
CA LEU A 188 -4.71 3.53 17.79
C LEU A 188 -4.44 2.87 16.43
N LEU A 189 -4.40 3.67 15.38
CA LEU A 189 -4.25 3.24 13.99
C LEU A 189 -2.90 3.68 13.44
N THR A 190 -2.08 2.73 12.98
CA THR A 190 -0.79 3.03 12.37
C THR A 190 -0.28 1.88 11.50
N THR A 191 0.90 2.07 10.87
CA THR A 191 1.67 1.01 10.23
C THR A 191 3.08 0.94 10.83
N LEU A 192 3.74 -0.21 10.70
CA LEU A 192 5.12 -0.39 11.12
C LEU A 192 6.11 0.26 10.13
N PRO A 193 7.38 0.48 10.53
CA PRO A 193 8.42 0.98 9.65
C PRO A 193 8.53 0.17 8.37
N LYS A 194 8.69 0.85 7.23
CA LYS A 194 8.70 0.31 5.86
C LYS A 194 7.33 -0.06 5.28
N GLU A 195 6.24 0.26 5.98
CA GLU A 195 4.88 0.15 5.43
C GLU A 195 4.30 1.55 5.17
N PRO A 196 4.48 2.11 3.98
CA PRO A 196 4.02 3.47 3.67
C PRO A 196 2.54 3.55 3.26
N HIS A 197 1.84 2.40 3.07
CA HIS A 197 0.49 2.39 2.52
C HIS A 197 -0.56 2.74 3.58
N GLU A 198 -1.20 3.88 3.41
CA GLU A 198 -2.19 4.41 4.37
C GLU A 198 -3.64 4.00 4.07
N MET A 199 -3.96 3.59 2.83
CA MET A 199 -5.35 3.36 2.42
C MET A 199 -6.08 2.34 3.30
N GLY A 200 -5.37 1.29 3.74
CA GLY A 200 -5.91 0.31 4.69
C GLY A 200 -6.27 0.93 6.04
N LEU A 201 -5.47 1.87 6.54
CA LEU A 201 -5.75 2.59 7.79
C LEU A 201 -6.99 3.46 7.65
N LEU A 202 -7.11 4.23 6.58
CA LEU A 202 -8.27 5.10 6.34
C LEU A 202 -9.57 4.29 6.20
N MET A 203 -9.51 3.14 5.54
CA MET A 203 -10.69 2.27 5.42
C MET A 203 -11.11 1.70 6.76
N VAL A 204 -10.20 1.22 7.58
CA VAL A 204 -10.53 0.67 8.90
C VAL A 204 -10.97 1.78 9.85
N GLU A 205 -10.33 2.95 9.83
CA GLU A 205 -10.73 4.13 10.60
C GLU A 205 -12.19 4.51 10.30
N ALA A 206 -12.57 4.59 9.02
CA ALA A 206 -13.92 4.91 8.61
C ALA A 206 -14.96 3.95 9.19
N VAL A 207 -14.73 2.64 9.11
CA VAL A 207 -15.70 1.64 9.59
C VAL A 207 -15.71 1.55 11.12
N LEU A 208 -14.56 1.67 11.80
CA LEU A 208 -14.52 1.64 13.27
C LEU A 208 -15.14 2.91 13.89
N SER A 209 -14.95 4.08 13.27
CA SER A 209 -15.59 5.32 13.70
C SER A 209 -17.11 5.21 13.59
N LEU A 210 -17.64 4.60 12.53
CA LEU A 210 -19.08 4.34 12.39
C LEU A 210 -19.64 3.39 13.46
N GLU A 211 -18.80 2.49 13.97
CA GLU A 211 -19.14 1.64 15.13
C GLU A 211 -19.01 2.37 16.47
N GLY A 212 -18.66 3.67 16.48
CA GLY A 212 -18.51 4.46 17.69
C GLY A 212 -17.21 4.23 18.45
N ALA A 213 -16.18 3.67 17.82
CA ALA A 213 -14.84 3.63 18.37
C ALA A 213 -14.20 5.02 18.32
N GLN A 214 -13.37 5.35 19.31
CA GLN A 214 -12.52 6.53 19.27
C GLN A 214 -11.22 6.19 18.54
N CYS A 215 -11.10 6.58 17.28
CA CYS A 215 -9.93 6.33 16.46
C CYS A 215 -8.86 7.41 16.68
N ILE A 216 -7.61 6.99 16.90
CA ILE A 216 -6.41 7.83 17.04
C ILE A 216 -5.44 7.41 15.95
N SER A 217 -5.36 8.18 14.87
CA SER A 217 -4.51 7.87 13.72
C SER A 217 -3.14 8.54 13.87
N LEU A 218 -2.07 7.74 13.89
CA LEU A 218 -0.69 8.22 13.90
C LEU A 218 -0.04 8.21 12.51
N GLY A 219 -0.82 7.90 11.46
CA GLY A 219 -0.30 7.78 10.11
C GLY A 219 0.53 6.52 9.92
N THR A 220 1.49 6.57 8.99
CA THR A 220 2.27 5.42 8.57
C THR A 220 3.69 5.41 9.12
N GLN A 221 4.33 4.23 9.12
CA GLN A 221 5.75 4.01 9.42
C GLN A 221 6.18 4.41 10.84
N MET A 222 5.31 4.19 11.83
CA MET A 222 5.59 4.52 13.22
C MET A 222 6.61 3.55 13.82
N PRO A 223 7.67 4.05 14.50
CA PRO A 223 8.60 3.19 15.23
C PRO A 223 7.91 2.39 16.33
N LEU A 224 8.37 1.17 16.57
CA LEU A 224 7.71 0.22 17.48
C LEU A 224 7.56 0.75 18.90
N MET A 225 8.60 1.38 19.44
CA MET A 225 8.59 1.94 20.79
C MET A 225 7.69 3.18 20.90
N GLU A 226 7.62 3.99 19.84
CA GLU A 226 6.69 5.14 19.80
C GLU A 226 5.22 4.68 19.82
N ILE A 227 4.91 3.50 19.25
CA ILE A 227 3.58 2.90 19.38
C ILE A 227 3.29 2.57 20.84
N VAL A 228 4.24 1.97 21.55
CA VAL A 228 4.10 1.61 22.97
C VAL A 228 3.88 2.86 23.83
N ASP A 229 4.67 3.90 23.60
CA ASP A 229 4.55 5.17 24.32
C ASP A 229 3.21 5.86 24.03
N ALA A 230 2.75 5.84 22.78
CA ALA A 230 1.45 6.37 22.40
C ALA A 230 0.28 5.60 23.04
N VAL A 231 0.39 4.27 23.19
CA VAL A 231 -0.63 3.45 23.89
C VAL A 231 -0.79 3.92 25.33
N ALA A 232 0.30 4.17 26.04
CA ALA A 232 0.26 4.68 27.41
C ALA A 232 -0.28 6.11 27.48
N ALA A 233 0.20 7.00 26.60
CA ALA A 233 -0.17 8.41 26.59
C ALA A 233 -1.67 8.64 26.27
N HIS A 234 -2.22 7.85 25.36
CA HIS A 234 -3.61 7.96 24.90
C HIS A 234 -4.57 6.98 25.58
N GLN A 235 -4.09 6.16 26.50
CA GLN A 235 -4.89 5.12 27.17
C GLN A 235 -5.63 4.23 26.16
N VAL A 236 -4.86 3.67 25.22
CA VAL A 236 -5.39 2.92 24.09
C VAL A 236 -5.81 1.51 24.51
N ASP A 237 -6.99 1.08 24.10
CA ASP A 237 -7.52 -0.26 24.32
C ASP A 237 -7.04 -1.23 23.23
N VAL A 238 -6.90 -0.74 22.02
CA VAL A 238 -6.59 -1.54 20.83
C VAL A 238 -5.55 -0.84 19.96
N VAL A 239 -4.48 -1.53 19.61
CA VAL A 239 -3.56 -1.12 18.53
C VAL A 239 -3.95 -1.86 17.27
N ALA A 240 -4.34 -1.14 16.22
CA ALA A 240 -4.71 -1.69 14.91
C ALA A 240 -3.65 -1.34 13.86
N LEU A 241 -2.99 -2.37 13.33
CA LEU A 241 -1.96 -2.26 12.31
C LEU A 241 -2.47 -2.68 10.95
N SER A 242 -2.10 -1.91 9.91
CA SER A 242 -2.37 -2.27 8.53
C SER A 242 -1.11 -2.75 7.81
N PHE A 243 -1.23 -3.83 7.04
CA PHE A 243 -0.16 -4.40 6.22
C PHE A 243 -0.63 -4.57 4.79
N SER A 244 0.02 -3.90 3.86
CA SER A 244 -0.24 -4.08 2.43
C SER A 244 0.32 -5.41 1.91
N ALA A 245 -0.05 -5.80 0.70
CA ALA A 245 0.52 -6.95 0.02
C ALA A 245 2.03 -6.79 -0.28
N ALA A 246 2.53 -5.56 -0.31
CA ALA A 246 3.93 -5.24 -0.57
C ALA A 246 4.82 -5.37 0.68
N PHE A 247 4.23 -5.43 1.88
CA PHE A 247 5.01 -5.58 3.11
C PHE A 247 5.69 -6.94 3.19
N PRO A 248 6.98 -7.02 3.61
CA PRO A 248 7.73 -8.27 3.62
C PRO A 248 7.16 -9.32 4.59
N ALA A 249 6.43 -10.31 4.08
CA ALA A 249 5.75 -11.34 4.88
C ALA A 249 6.64 -12.07 5.89
N ARG A 250 7.95 -12.19 5.59
CA ARG A 250 8.92 -12.84 6.51
C ARG A 250 9.17 -12.03 7.78
N GLN A 251 8.93 -10.71 7.75
CA GLN A 251 9.16 -9.83 8.89
C GLN A 251 7.91 -9.65 9.72
N THR A 252 6.72 -9.83 9.13
CA THR A 252 5.42 -9.51 9.75
C THR A 252 5.24 -10.23 11.08
N ARG A 253 5.45 -11.55 11.11
CA ARG A 253 5.27 -12.36 12.33
C ARG A 253 6.17 -11.89 13.47
N ALA A 254 7.47 -11.77 13.21
CA ALA A 254 8.44 -11.38 14.24
C ALA A 254 8.19 -9.98 14.79
N LEU A 255 7.78 -9.03 13.92
CA LEU A 255 7.45 -7.67 14.34
C LEU A 255 6.16 -7.61 15.17
N LEU A 256 5.14 -8.42 14.84
CA LEU A 256 3.93 -8.53 15.64
C LEU A 256 4.21 -9.16 17.01
N GLU A 257 5.01 -10.22 17.08
CA GLU A 257 5.44 -10.85 18.35
C GLU A 257 6.24 -9.87 19.21
N GLN A 258 7.16 -9.12 18.60
CA GLN A 258 7.96 -8.11 19.29
C GLN A 258 7.08 -6.97 19.84
N LEU A 259 6.15 -6.45 19.04
CA LEU A 259 5.23 -5.41 19.51
C LEU A 259 4.31 -5.95 20.59
N ARG A 260 3.73 -7.16 20.44
CA ARG A 260 2.86 -7.75 21.45
C ARG A 260 3.57 -7.89 22.81
N ALA A 261 4.84 -8.30 22.81
CA ALA A 261 5.64 -8.44 24.02
C ALA A 261 5.94 -7.09 24.71
N ALA A 262 5.99 -6.00 23.93
CA ALA A 262 6.26 -4.66 24.45
C ALA A 262 5.01 -3.90 24.89
N LEU A 263 3.83 -4.24 24.35
CA LEU A 263 2.57 -3.58 24.68
C LEU A 263 2.10 -3.93 26.12
N PRO A 264 1.45 -2.99 26.83
CA PRO A 264 0.79 -3.28 28.11
C PRO A 264 -0.21 -4.44 27.99
N GLY A 265 -0.32 -5.25 29.03
CA GLY A 265 -1.16 -6.45 29.05
C GLY A 265 -2.61 -6.26 28.62
N PRO A 266 -3.32 -5.21 29.06
CA PRO A 266 -4.73 -5.01 28.69
C PRO A 266 -4.94 -4.53 27.25
N ALA A 267 -3.95 -3.91 26.59
CA ALA A 267 -4.10 -3.44 25.22
C ALA A 267 -4.10 -4.60 24.23
N GLU A 268 -5.13 -4.71 23.39
CA GLU A 268 -5.20 -5.70 22.32
C GLU A 268 -4.36 -5.28 21.11
N LEU A 269 -3.84 -6.26 20.37
CA LEU A 269 -3.14 -6.03 19.10
C LEU A 269 -3.90 -6.67 17.95
N TRP A 270 -4.40 -5.83 17.05
CA TRP A 270 -5.09 -6.23 15.84
C TRP A 270 -4.20 -5.98 14.63
N ALA A 271 -4.19 -6.90 13.68
CA ALA A 271 -3.43 -6.79 12.43
C ALA A 271 -4.35 -7.11 11.24
N GLY A 272 -4.41 -6.21 10.27
CA GLY A 272 -5.27 -6.35 9.10
C GLY A 272 -4.53 -6.08 7.79
N GLY A 273 -5.26 -6.24 6.67
CA GLY A 273 -4.79 -6.00 5.33
C GLY A 273 -4.27 -7.24 4.61
N ALA A 274 -3.91 -7.05 3.33
CA ALA A 274 -3.52 -8.14 2.45
C ALA A 274 -2.25 -8.88 2.90
N GLY A 275 -1.33 -8.17 3.59
CA GLY A 275 -0.05 -8.72 4.06
C GLY A 275 -0.17 -9.74 5.18
N VAL A 276 -1.30 -9.76 5.91
CA VAL A 276 -1.53 -10.73 7.00
C VAL A 276 -2.57 -11.81 6.67
N ARG A 277 -3.21 -11.74 5.51
CA ARG A 277 -4.31 -12.66 5.13
C ARG A 277 -3.95 -14.14 5.22
N LYS A 278 -2.69 -14.50 4.96
CA LYS A 278 -2.18 -15.89 5.00
C LYS A 278 -1.32 -16.17 6.23
N LEU A 279 -1.22 -15.20 7.15
CA LEU A 279 -0.41 -15.33 8.35
C LEU A 279 -1.18 -16.15 9.40
N ALA A 280 -0.54 -17.19 9.93
CA ALA A 280 -1.02 -17.81 11.16
C ALA A 280 -0.82 -16.78 12.29
N ALA A 281 -1.89 -16.36 12.95
CA ALA A 281 -1.87 -15.33 13.97
C ALA A 281 -0.88 -15.71 15.10
N PRO A 282 0.04 -14.82 15.47
CA PRO A 282 0.85 -15.02 16.67
C PRO A 282 -0.01 -14.97 17.94
N ASP A 283 0.48 -15.54 19.04
CA ASP A 283 -0.22 -15.51 20.33
C ASP A 283 -0.47 -14.06 20.78
N GLY A 284 -1.71 -13.79 21.21
CA GLY A 284 -2.12 -12.46 21.64
C GLY A 284 -2.28 -11.42 20.51
N VAL A 285 -2.27 -11.85 19.24
CA VAL A 285 -2.53 -11.00 18.08
C VAL A 285 -3.79 -11.47 17.36
N MET A 286 -4.72 -10.56 17.11
CA MET A 286 -5.93 -10.83 16.33
C MET A 286 -5.71 -10.42 14.87
N CYS A 287 -5.65 -11.41 13.96
CA CYS A 287 -5.53 -11.15 12.53
C CYS A 287 -6.89 -10.99 11.87
N MET A 288 -7.14 -9.82 11.26
CA MET A 288 -8.40 -9.47 10.59
C MET A 288 -8.35 -9.88 9.12
N ALA A 289 -9.25 -10.77 8.71
CA ALA A 289 -9.34 -11.23 7.33
C ALA A 289 -10.01 -10.21 6.39
N SER A 290 -10.87 -9.34 6.94
CA SER A 290 -11.66 -8.33 6.20
C SER A 290 -11.99 -7.13 7.09
N LEU A 291 -12.53 -6.07 6.50
CA LEU A 291 -13.09 -4.93 7.24
C LEU A 291 -14.30 -5.35 8.09
N ASP A 292 -15.12 -6.28 7.61
CA ASP A 292 -16.24 -6.82 8.38
C ASP A 292 -15.77 -7.54 9.65
N SER A 293 -14.63 -8.24 9.60
CA SER A 293 -14.06 -8.86 10.80
C SER A 293 -13.56 -7.81 11.81
N ALA A 294 -13.07 -6.65 11.35
CA ALA A 294 -12.71 -5.54 12.22
C ALA A 294 -13.95 -4.91 12.88
N ILE A 295 -15.04 -4.75 12.13
CA ILE A 295 -16.34 -4.28 12.65
C ILE A 295 -16.85 -5.24 13.74
N ALA A 296 -16.85 -6.55 13.47
CA ALA A 296 -17.28 -7.55 14.44
C ALA A 296 -16.40 -7.57 15.70
N ALA A 297 -15.10 -7.29 15.57
CA ALA A 297 -14.17 -7.26 16.70
C ALA A 297 -14.48 -6.13 17.68
N VAL A 298 -14.98 -4.96 17.23
CA VAL A 298 -15.44 -3.89 18.13
C VAL A 298 -16.61 -4.36 19.01
N SER A 299 -17.59 -5.04 18.40
CA SER A 299 -18.73 -5.60 19.15
C SER A 299 -18.29 -6.65 20.16
N LEU A 300 -17.37 -7.54 19.80
CA LEU A 300 -16.80 -8.54 20.69
C LEU A 300 -15.98 -7.93 21.82
N TRP A 301 -15.23 -6.86 21.53
CA TRP A 301 -14.48 -6.13 22.55
C TRP A 301 -15.41 -5.56 23.62
N ARG A 302 -16.49 -4.90 23.21
CA ARG A 302 -17.48 -4.32 24.14
C ARG A 302 -18.14 -5.35 25.05
N LEU A 303 -18.45 -6.55 24.49
CA LEU A 303 -19.02 -7.65 25.30
C LEU A 303 -18.07 -8.20 26.35
N ARG A 304 -16.75 -7.99 26.20
CA ARG A 304 -15.73 -8.42 27.18
C ARG A 304 -15.39 -7.32 28.21
N ALA A 305 -15.63 -6.06 27.86
CA ALA A 305 -15.36 -4.92 28.72
C ALA A 305 -16.50 -4.58 29.68
N THR A 306 -17.71 -5.14 29.44
CA THR A 306 -18.88 -5.10 30.34
C THR A 306 -18.85 -6.28 31.30
#